data_aa1272c5d6f9436e464af0881785e23f
#
_entry.id   aa1272c5d6f9436e464af0881785e23f
#
_cell.length_a   1.000
_cell.length_b   1.000
_cell.length_c   1.000
_cell.angle_alpha   90.00
_cell.angle_beta   90.00
_cell.angle_gamma   90.00
#
_symmetry.space_group_name_H-M   'P 1'
#
loop_
_entity.id
_entity.type
_entity.pdbx_description
1 polymer ?
#
loop_
_entity_poly.entity_id
_entity_poly.type
_entity_poly.pdbx_seq_one_letter_code
_entity_poly.pdbx_strand_id
1 'polypeptide(L)'
;YYPMTVKKHLRAQEVAAENRLPCIYLVDSGGAFLPKQDEVFPDREHFGRIFYNQAQMSAAGIAQIAVVLGSCTAGGAYVPAMSDETVIVREQGTIFLAGPPLVKAATGEDVTAEELGGAEVHCRESGVSDHIAQDDQHALEITRSILENLNRSPKAKLEVAPPEEPLHDSAEIYGILPSDSRQPFDVREIIARMVDGSRFHEFKRLYGPTLVTGFGRLMGYPVGILANNGVLFSESALKGTHFIEMCCQRGIPLLFLQNI
;
A
#
# COMPACT_ATOMS: atom_id res chain seq x y z
N TYR A 1 -13.32 16.43 9.67
CA TYR A 1 -13.26 17.43 8.58
C TYR A 1 -14.29 18.52 8.82
N TYR A 2 -13.85 19.76 8.96
CA TYR A 2 -14.67 20.97 8.90
C TYR A 2 -14.80 21.44 7.44
N PRO A 3 -15.75 22.33 7.11
CA PRO A 3 -15.90 22.83 5.74
C PRO A 3 -14.62 23.41 5.15
N MET A 4 -13.83 24.14 5.94
CA MET A 4 -12.54 24.69 5.50
C MET A 4 -11.48 23.59 5.30
N THR A 5 -11.49 22.52 6.11
CA THR A 5 -10.60 21.36 5.92
C THR A 5 -10.85 20.69 4.58
N VAL A 6 -12.12 20.53 4.20
CA VAL A 6 -12.51 19.97 2.88
C VAL A 6 -11.94 20.84 1.76
N LYS A 7 -12.15 22.16 1.80
CA LYS A 7 -11.63 23.08 0.78
C LYS A 7 -10.11 23.04 0.66
N LYS A 8 -9.39 22.96 1.79
CA LYS A 8 -7.93 22.83 1.79
C LYS A 8 -7.48 21.50 1.18
N HIS A 9 -8.16 20.42 1.51
CA HIS A 9 -7.86 19.09 0.95
C HIS A 9 -8.06 19.08 -0.57
N LEU A 10 -9.20 19.56 -1.05
CA LEU A 10 -9.49 19.65 -2.48
C LEU A 10 -8.46 20.49 -3.22
N ARG A 11 -8.06 21.65 -2.65
CA ARG A 11 -7.01 22.47 -3.25
C ARG A 11 -5.66 21.77 -3.30
N ALA A 12 -5.29 21.01 -2.27
CA ALA A 12 -4.06 20.23 -2.27
C ALA A 12 -4.07 19.16 -3.37
N GLN A 13 -5.20 18.44 -3.54
CA GLN A 13 -5.37 17.47 -4.61
C GLN A 13 -5.30 18.14 -5.99
N GLU A 14 -5.91 19.29 -6.18
CA GLU A 14 -5.85 20.06 -7.43
C GLU A 14 -4.41 20.40 -7.81
N VAL A 15 -3.65 20.95 -6.86
CA VAL A 15 -2.22 21.28 -7.05
C VAL A 15 -1.41 20.01 -7.39
N ALA A 16 -1.67 18.91 -6.68
CA ALA A 16 -0.99 17.65 -6.94
C ALA A 16 -1.32 17.11 -8.33
N ALA A 17 -2.60 17.17 -8.75
CA ALA A 17 -3.05 16.72 -10.05
C ALA A 17 -2.40 17.52 -11.20
N GLU A 18 -2.42 18.85 -11.11
CA GLU A 18 -1.83 19.77 -12.10
C GLU A 18 -0.34 19.53 -12.30
N ASN A 19 0.38 19.23 -11.21
CA ASN A 19 1.82 19.02 -11.21
C ASN A 19 2.23 17.53 -11.26
N ARG A 20 1.27 16.61 -11.36
CA ARG A 20 1.47 15.15 -11.33
C ARG A 20 2.30 14.70 -10.12
N LEU A 21 2.02 15.26 -8.97
CA LEU A 21 2.69 14.92 -7.71
C LEU A 21 1.93 13.81 -6.98
N PRO A 22 2.61 12.82 -6.41
CA PRO A 22 1.97 11.82 -5.56
C PRO A 22 1.32 12.51 -4.34
N CYS A 23 0.16 12.02 -3.93
CA CYS A 23 -0.49 12.44 -2.70
C CYS A 23 -0.11 11.52 -1.56
N ILE A 24 0.36 12.08 -0.45
CA ILE A 24 0.58 11.36 0.80
C ILE A 24 -0.43 11.89 1.81
N TYR A 25 -1.31 11.01 2.25
CA TYR A 25 -2.34 11.31 3.26
C TYR A 25 -1.87 10.81 4.61
N LEU A 26 -1.50 11.70 5.50
CA LEU A 26 -1.24 11.39 6.92
C LEU A 26 -2.58 11.43 7.64
N VAL A 27 -3.15 10.26 7.96
CA VAL A 27 -4.56 10.14 8.33
C VAL A 27 -4.72 9.83 9.82
N ASP A 28 -5.46 10.72 10.48
CA ASP A 28 -6.07 10.56 11.79
C ASP A 28 -7.37 11.36 11.76
N SER A 29 -8.50 10.68 11.48
CA SER A 29 -9.73 11.39 11.17
C SER A 29 -10.99 10.57 11.48
N GLY A 30 -11.84 11.13 12.33
CA GLY A 30 -13.21 10.63 12.57
C GLY A 30 -14.21 10.95 11.43
N GLY A 31 -13.76 11.41 10.27
CA GLY A 31 -14.63 11.78 9.15
C GLY A 31 -15.13 13.23 9.22
N ALA A 32 -16.33 13.49 8.72
CA ALA A 32 -16.90 14.81 8.67
C ALA A 32 -17.48 15.27 10.02
N PHE A 33 -17.36 16.57 10.30
CA PHE A 33 -17.96 17.18 11.49
C PHE A 33 -19.48 17.32 11.30
N LEU A 34 -20.21 16.36 11.85
CA LEU A 34 -21.66 16.22 11.65
C LEU A 34 -22.51 17.46 11.99
N PRO A 35 -22.19 18.27 13.03
CA PRO A 35 -22.97 19.51 13.28
C PRO A 35 -22.93 20.54 12.14
N LYS A 36 -22.03 20.36 11.16
CA LYS A 36 -21.93 21.18 9.94
C LYS A 36 -22.08 20.35 8.67
N GLN A 37 -22.87 19.31 8.72
CA GLN A 37 -23.04 18.39 7.58
C GLN A 37 -23.64 19.07 6.33
N ASP A 38 -24.47 20.08 6.51
CA ASP A 38 -25.03 20.93 5.47
C ASP A 38 -24.00 21.76 4.69
N GLU A 39 -22.85 22.05 5.32
CA GLU A 39 -21.70 22.72 4.71
C GLU A 39 -20.63 21.75 4.20
N VAL A 40 -20.76 20.44 4.47
CA VAL A 40 -19.71 19.45 4.19
C VAL A 40 -20.12 18.42 3.12
N PHE A 41 -21.40 18.03 3.03
CA PHE A 41 -21.84 16.95 2.15
C PHE A 41 -22.56 17.34 0.85
N PRO A 42 -23.45 18.34 0.82
CA PRO A 42 -24.50 18.41 -0.22
C PRO A 42 -24.03 18.92 -1.58
N ASP A 43 -22.84 19.50 -1.71
CA ASP A 43 -22.38 20.09 -2.96
C ASP A 43 -21.25 19.27 -3.61
N ARG A 44 -21.04 19.52 -4.89
CA ARG A 44 -20.04 18.86 -5.71
C ARG A 44 -18.61 19.06 -5.19
N GLU A 45 -18.27 20.25 -4.68
CA GLU A 45 -16.95 20.59 -4.13
C GLU A 45 -16.92 20.42 -2.60
N HIS A 46 -17.63 19.40 -2.10
CA HIS A 46 -17.68 19.01 -0.71
C HIS A 46 -16.90 17.68 -0.46
N PHE A 47 -17.14 17.06 0.68
CA PHE A 47 -16.37 15.93 1.19
C PHE A 47 -16.28 14.75 0.21
N GLY A 48 -17.37 14.44 -0.48
CA GLY A 48 -17.40 13.36 -1.47
C GLY A 48 -16.46 13.60 -2.66
N ARG A 49 -16.13 14.86 -2.97
CA ARG A 49 -15.20 15.21 -4.04
C ARG A 49 -13.77 14.74 -3.76
N ILE A 50 -13.40 14.65 -2.49
CA ILE A 50 -12.07 14.13 -2.08
C ILE A 50 -11.86 12.72 -2.64
N PHE A 51 -12.85 11.86 -2.47
CA PHE A 51 -12.78 10.45 -2.91
C PHE A 51 -12.83 10.33 -4.43
N TYR A 52 -13.67 11.12 -5.06
CA TYR A 52 -13.71 11.19 -6.52
C TYR A 52 -12.35 11.60 -7.10
N ASN A 53 -11.76 12.66 -6.57
CA ASN A 53 -10.44 13.12 -7.01
C ASN A 53 -9.37 12.05 -6.77
N GLN A 54 -9.37 11.38 -5.61
CA GLN A 54 -8.44 10.31 -5.27
C GLN A 54 -8.51 9.18 -6.32
N ALA A 55 -9.71 8.71 -6.63
CA ALA A 55 -9.92 7.68 -7.66
C ALA A 55 -9.48 8.15 -9.05
N GLN A 56 -9.81 9.38 -9.46
CA GLN A 56 -9.42 9.92 -10.77
C GLN A 56 -7.91 10.14 -10.89
N MET A 57 -7.25 10.59 -9.82
CA MET A 57 -5.81 10.79 -9.79
C MET A 57 -5.07 9.45 -9.86
N SER A 58 -5.51 8.43 -9.11
CA SER A 58 -4.99 7.07 -9.21
C SER A 58 -5.13 6.55 -10.64
N ALA A 59 -6.31 6.64 -11.25
CA ALA A 59 -6.55 6.23 -12.63
C ALA A 59 -5.66 7.00 -13.65
N ALA A 60 -5.28 8.24 -13.34
CA ALA A 60 -4.35 9.03 -14.14
C ALA A 60 -2.87 8.71 -13.88
N GLY A 61 -2.56 7.73 -13.03
CA GLY A 61 -1.21 7.33 -12.66
C GLY A 61 -0.52 8.30 -11.71
N ILE A 62 -1.29 9.02 -10.90
CA ILE A 62 -0.79 9.88 -9.81
C ILE A 62 -0.98 9.11 -8.50
N ALA A 63 0.11 8.60 -7.95
CA ALA A 63 0.07 7.72 -6.79
C ALA A 63 -0.62 8.35 -5.57
N GLN A 64 -1.47 7.57 -4.93
CA GLN A 64 -2.23 7.91 -3.74
C GLN A 64 -1.74 7.01 -2.59
N ILE A 65 -1.10 7.58 -1.59
CA ILE A 65 -0.46 6.83 -0.49
C ILE A 65 -1.09 7.30 0.81
N ALA A 66 -1.61 6.38 1.62
CA ALA A 66 -2.12 6.71 2.94
C ALA A 66 -1.21 6.17 4.05
N VAL A 67 -1.09 6.95 5.11
CA VAL A 67 -0.36 6.60 6.33
C VAL A 67 -1.31 6.80 7.50
N VAL A 68 -1.78 5.70 8.06
CA VAL A 68 -2.77 5.69 9.14
C VAL A 68 -2.06 5.79 10.48
N LEU A 69 -2.05 7.02 11.01
CA LEU A 69 -1.37 7.39 12.26
C LEU A 69 -2.31 7.49 13.45
N GLY A 70 -3.59 7.23 13.24
CA GLY A 70 -4.61 7.29 14.28
C GLY A 70 -5.90 6.64 13.84
N SER A 71 -7.00 6.97 14.50
CA SER A 71 -8.30 6.38 14.21
C SER A 71 -8.92 6.95 12.94
N CYS A 72 -9.15 6.11 11.94
CA CYS A 72 -9.85 6.45 10.70
C CYS A 72 -11.25 5.86 10.74
N THR A 73 -12.24 6.70 11.01
CA THR A 73 -13.64 6.28 11.20
C THR A 73 -14.56 6.90 10.16
N ALA A 74 -15.61 6.18 9.78
CA ALA A 74 -16.65 6.62 8.85
C ALA A 74 -16.05 7.13 7.52
N GLY A 75 -16.31 8.38 7.13
CA GLY A 75 -15.73 8.98 5.93
C GLY A 75 -14.19 9.10 5.96
N GLY A 76 -13.58 9.14 7.15
CA GLY A 76 -12.12 9.11 7.30
C GLY A 76 -11.49 7.78 6.91
N ALA A 77 -12.25 6.68 6.99
CA ALA A 77 -11.79 5.35 6.62
C ALA A 77 -11.64 5.16 5.09
N TYR A 78 -12.36 5.93 4.29
CA TYR A 78 -12.29 5.81 2.83
C TYR A 78 -10.96 6.29 2.26
N VAL A 79 -10.32 7.29 2.86
CA VAL A 79 -9.04 7.80 2.37
C VAL A 79 -7.98 6.71 2.32
N PRO A 80 -7.67 5.97 3.40
CA PRO A 80 -6.73 4.87 3.32
C PRO A 80 -7.23 3.69 2.48
N ALA A 81 -8.52 3.34 2.58
CA ALA A 81 -9.05 2.19 1.84
C ALA A 81 -9.07 2.37 0.32
N MET A 82 -9.05 3.61 -0.17
CA MET A 82 -9.03 3.96 -1.60
C MET A 82 -7.64 4.37 -2.11
N SER A 83 -6.62 4.35 -1.26
CA SER A 83 -5.24 4.64 -1.65
C SER A 83 -4.62 3.47 -2.40
N ASP A 84 -3.63 3.75 -3.25
CA ASP A 84 -2.90 2.73 -4.01
C ASP A 84 -2.00 1.90 -3.09
N GLU A 85 -1.46 2.52 -2.05
CA GLU A 85 -0.72 1.87 -0.97
C GLU A 85 -1.05 2.50 0.38
N THR A 86 -1.19 1.65 1.41
CA THR A 86 -1.56 2.07 2.76
C THR A 86 -0.61 1.49 3.80
N VAL A 87 -0.04 2.39 4.61
CA VAL A 87 0.75 2.06 5.81
C VAL A 87 -0.12 2.27 7.04
N ILE A 88 -0.12 1.35 7.99
CA ILE A 88 -0.86 1.47 9.25
C ILE A 88 0.05 1.25 10.45
N VAL A 89 -0.06 2.10 11.46
CA VAL A 89 0.72 1.97 12.71
C VAL A 89 0.02 0.99 13.65
N ARG A 90 0.78 0.00 14.11
CA ARG A 90 0.30 -1.04 15.03
C ARG A 90 -0.22 -0.42 16.34
N GLU A 91 -1.33 -0.94 16.87
CA GLU A 91 -1.94 -0.54 18.14
C GLU A 91 -2.32 0.95 18.25
N GLN A 92 -2.18 1.71 17.16
CA GLN A 92 -2.48 3.14 17.07
C GLN A 92 -3.43 3.44 15.92
N GLY A 93 -3.12 2.95 14.74
CA GLY A 93 -3.93 3.13 13.54
C GLY A 93 -5.11 2.16 13.51
N THR A 94 -6.29 2.67 13.18
CA THR A 94 -7.48 1.83 12.95
C THR A 94 -8.27 2.32 11.74
N ILE A 95 -8.90 1.41 11.01
CA ILE A 95 -9.76 1.73 9.86
C ILE A 95 -11.07 0.95 10.03
N PHE A 96 -12.19 1.64 10.23
CA PHE A 96 -13.51 1.04 10.25
C PHE A 96 -14.61 2.07 9.92
N LEU A 97 -15.74 1.62 9.40
CA LEU A 97 -16.89 2.50 9.10
C LEU A 97 -17.65 2.86 10.37
N ALA A 98 -17.77 1.93 11.30
CA ALA A 98 -18.43 2.12 12.58
C ALA A 98 -17.51 1.62 13.69
N GLY A 99 -17.22 2.46 14.66
CA GLY A 99 -16.39 2.09 15.81
C GLY A 99 -17.07 1.15 16.81
N PRO A 100 -16.32 0.59 17.78
CA PRO A 100 -16.83 -0.39 18.75
C PRO A 100 -18.16 -0.01 19.42
N PRO A 101 -18.42 1.26 19.84
CA PRO A 101 -19.70 1.61 20.43
C PRO A 101 -20.91 1.43 19.51
N LEU A 102 -20.74 1.70 18.20
CA LEU A 102 -21.81 1.51 17.20
C LEU A 102 -22.02 0.03 16.89
N VAL A 103 -20.96 -0.76 16.83
CA VAL A 103 -21.04 -2.22 16.65
C VAL A 103 -21.82 -2.82 17.81
N LYS A 104 -21.46 -2.47 19.06
CA LYS A 104 -22.17 -2.93 20.24
C LYS A 104 -23.66 -2.55 20.23
N ALA A 105 -23.99 -1.33 19.81
CA ALA A 105 -25.37 -0.87 19.72
C ALA A 105 -26.17 -1.60 18.64
N ALA A 106 -25.52 -1.99 17.54
CA ALA A 106 -26.18 -2.63 16.39
C ALA A 106 -26.28 -4.16 16.52
N THR A 107 -25.26 -4.83 17.05
CA THR A 107 -25.15 -6.30 17.07
C THR A 107 -25.13 -6.89 18.48
N GLY A 108 -24.87 -6.08 19.51
CA GLY A 108 -24.66 -6.53 20.88
C GLY A 108 -23.25 -7.07 21.17
N GLU A 109 -22.38 -7.10 20.18
CA GLU A 109 -21.01 -7.60 20.30
C GLU A 109 -20.09 -6.59 21.01
N ASP A 110 -19.27 -7.08 21.91
CA ASP A 110 -18.18 -6.33 22.52
C ASP A 110 -16.88 -6.64 21.76
N VAL A 111 -16.37 -5.66 21.04
CA VAL A 111 -15.10 -5.75 20.27
C VAL A 111 -14.19 -4.58 20.63
N THR A 112 -12.89 -4.80 20.62
CA THR A 112 -11.92 -3.72 20.71
C THR A 112 -11.71 -3.05 19.34
N ALA A 113 -11.14 -1.85 19.35
CA ALA A 113 -10.82 -1.15 18.09
C ALA A 113 -9.78 -1.93 17.27
N GLU A 114 -8.82 -2.57 17.91
CA GLU A 114 -7.79 -3.38 17.26
C GLU A 114 -8.38 -4.64 16.62
N GLU A 115 -9.28 -5.34 17.30
CA GLU A 115 -9.98 -6.52 16.75
C GLU A 115 -10.95 -6.17 15.64
N LEU A 116 -11.52 -4.96 15.66
CA LEU A 116 -12.50 -4.51 14.67
C LEU A 116 -11.82 -4.04 13.36
N GLY A 117 -10.70 -3.33 13.47
CA GLY A 117 -10.06 -2.73 12.31
C GLY A 117 -8.66 -2.19 12.61
N GLY A 118 -7.88 -2.91 13.38
CA GLY A 118 -6.47 -2.59 13.66
C GLY A 118 -5.52 -3.08 12.58
N ALA A 119 -4.26 -2.84 12.80
CA ALA A 119 -3.20 -3.11 11.84
C ALA A 119 -3.08 -4.60 11.46
N GLU A 120 -3.20 -5.51 12.43
CA GLU A 120 -3.12 -6.96 12.18
C GLU A 120 -4.29 -7.43 11.29
N VAL A 121 -5.51 -6.97 11.57
CA VAL A 121 -6.70 -7.31 10.77
C VAL A 121 -6.52 -6.84 9.33
N HIS A 122 -6.09 -5.59 9.12
CA HIS A 122 -6.00 -5.02 7.77
C HIS A 122 -4.80 -5.50 6.96
N CYS A 123 -3.70 -5.85 7.60
CA CYS A 123 -2.53 -6.36 6.89
C CYS A 123 -2.54 -7.88 6.66
N ARG A 124 -3.30 -8.66 7.46
CA ARG A 124 -3.29 -10.12 7.37
C ARG A 124 -4.57 -10.72 6.80
N GLU A 125 -5.73 -10.16 7.18
CA GLU A 125 -7.03 -10.78 6.89
C GLU A 125 -7.76 -10.07 5.76
N SER A 126 -7.98 -8.74 5.86
CA SER A 126 -8.74 -7.99 4.86
C SER A 126 -7.89 -7.54 3.66
N GLY A 127 -6.59 -7.35 3.84
CA GLY A 127 -5.69 -6.84 2.81
C GLY A 127 -5.91 -5.35 2.46
N VAL A 128 -6.66 -4.61 3.26
CA VAL A 128 -6.91 -3.17 3.04
C VAL A 128 -5.66 -2.34 3.27
N SER A 129 -4.80 -2.72 4.22
CA SER A 129 -3.50 -2.09 4.43
C SER A 129 -2.38 -2.99 3.94
N ASP A 130 -1.33 -2.40 3.38
CA ASP A 130 -0.24 -3.08 2.71
C ASP A 130 0.98 -3.27 3.60
N HIS A 131 1.20 -2.33 4.51
CA HIS A 131 2.37 -2.28 5.37
C HIS A 131 1.98 -1.97 6.82
N ILE A 132 2.60 -2.72 7.76
CA ILE A 132 2.47 -2.47 9.19
C ILE A 132 3.71 -1.76 9.71
N ALA A 133 3.52 -0.63 10.37
CA ALA A 133 4.58 0.12 11.03
C ALA A 133 4.52 -0.08 12.55
N GLN A 134 5.66 0.03 13.22
CA GLN A 134 5.73 -0.11 14.68
C GLN A 134 5.36 1.20 15.40
N ASP A 135 5.67 2.33 14.76
CA ASP A 135 5.43 3.68 15.24
C ASP A 135 5.37 4.68 14.08
N ASP A 136 5.13 5.94 14.37
CA ASP A 136 5.03 7.01 13.37
C ASP A 136 6.33 7.19 12.56
N GLN A 137 7.50 7.05 13.21
CA GLN A 137 8.77 7.19 12.53
C GLN A 137 8.96 6.06 11.51
N HIS A 138 8.72 4.84 11.90
CA HIS A 138 8.78 3.68 11.01
C HIS A 138 7.77 3.80 9.86
N ALA A 139 6.57 4.33 10.13
CA ALA A 139 5.58 4.60 9.08
C ALA A 139 6.08 5.59 8.03
N LEU A 140 6.77 6.65 8.46
CA LEU A 140 7.40 7.62 7.55
C LEU A 140 8.59 7.05 6.79
N GLU A 141 9.37 6.14 7.39
CA GLU A 141 10.46 5.42 6.71
C GLU A 141 9.91 4.50 5.60
N ILE A 142 8.86 3.72 5.90
CA ILE A 142 8.16 2.91 4.89
C ILE A 142 7.63 3.80 3.76
N THR A 143 7.01 4.94 4.11
CA THR A 143 6.47 5.88 3.11
C THR A 143 7.56 6.44 2.19
N ARG A 144 8.73 6.75 2.72
CA ARG A 144 9.88 7.16 1.90
C ARG A 144 10.33 6.06 0.96
N SER A 145 10.39 4.82 1.45
CA SER A 145 10.73 3.66 0.62
C SER A 145 9.70 3.45 -0.50
N ILE A 146 8.40 3.63 -0.23
CA ILE A 146 7.36 3.60 -1.27
C ILE A 146 7.66 4.66 -2.34
N LEU A 147 7.95 5.91 -1.92
CA LEU A 147 8.23 7.01 -2.84
C LEU A 147 9.48 6.78 -3.69
N GLU A 148 10.51 6.16 -3.16
CA GLU A 148 11.73 5.81 -3.88
C GLU A 148 11.48 4.81 -5.00
N ASN A 149 10.44 3.97 -4.85
CA ASN A 149 10.07 2.94 -5.82
C ASN A 149 8.98 3.39 -6.82
N LEU A 150 8.50 4.65 -6.71
CA LEU A 150 7.60 5.21 -7.72
C LEU A 150 8.36 5.51 -9.01
N ASN A 151 7.91 4.95 -10.14
CA ASN A 151 8.39 5.38 -11.46
C ASN A 151 7.73 6.70 -11.84
N ARG A 152 8.39 7.81 -11.53
CA ARG A 152 7.83 9.17 -11.67
C ARG A 152 8.05 9.81 -13.04
N SER A 153 8.57 9.09 -14.01
CA SER A 153 8.84 9.65 -15.33
C SER A 153 7.53 9.96 -16.08
N PRO A 154 7.29 11.21 -16.50
CA PRO A 154 6.09 11.58 -17.25
C PRO A 154 6.04 11.04 -18.68
N LYS A 155 7.11 10.45 -19.16
CA LYS A 155 7.23 9.83 -20.47
C LYS A 155 7.82 8.44 -20.30
N ALA A 156 7.03 7.43 -20.18
CA ALA A 156 7.32 5.99 -20.33
C ALA A 156 8.82 5.53 -20.42
N LYS A 157 9.76 6.32 -19.98
CA LYS A 157 11.18 5.99 -19.84
C LYS A 157 11.41 5.59 -18.40
N LEU A 158 11.86 4.36 -18.23
CA LEU A 158 12.29 3.87 -16.94
C LEU A 158 13.41 4.76 -16.38
N GLU A 159 13.30 5.13 -15.12
CA GLU A 159 14.35 5.85 -14.41
C GLU A 159 15.44 4.84 -14.02
N VAL A 160 16.53 4.80 -14.81
CA VAL A 160 17.63 3.87 -14.59
C VAL A 160 18.64 4.49 -13.63
N ALA A 161 18.92 3.81 -12.53
CA ALA A 161 19.97 4.17 -11.58
C ALA A 161 21.31 3.52 -11.97
N PRO A 162 22.45 3.96 -11.42
CA PRO A 162 23.67 3.18 -11.52
C PRO A 162 23.45 1.77 -10.98
N PRO A 163 23.89 0.72 -11.68
CA PRO A 163 23.76 -0.65 -11.21
C PRO A 163 24.63 -0.89 -9.98
N GLU A 164 24.15 -1.72 -9.08
CA GLU A 164 24.89 -2.16 -7.89
C GLU A 164 24.88 -3.69 -7.84
N GLU A 165 26.02 -4.29 -7.49
CA GLU A 165 26.07 -5.73 -7.27
C GLU A 165 25.21 -6.12 -6.06
N PRO A 166 24.50 -7.27 -6.10
CA PRO A 166 23.87 -7.83 -4.92
C PRO A 166 24.89 -8.03 -3.78
N LEU A 167 24.46 -7.92 -2.55
CA LEU A 167 25.30 -8.18 -1.36
C LEU A 167 25.65 -9.67 -1.19
N HIS A 168 24.87 -10.55 -1.83
CA HIS A 168 25.06 -12.00 -1.81
C HIS A 168 25.46 -12.50 -3.19
N ASP A 169 26.36 -13.46 -3.24
CA ASP A 169 26.84 -14.04 -4.51
C ASP A 169 25.71 -14.80 -5.21
N SER A 170 25.48 -14.49 -6.47
CA SER A 170 24.48 -15.16 -7.31
C SER A 170 24.74 -16.67 -7.46
N ALA A 171 25.98 -17.12 -7.37
CA ALA A 171 26.34 -18.54 -7.41
C ALA A 171 25.77 -19.34 -6.23
N GLU A 172 25.46 -18.70 -5.10
CA GLU A 172 24.82 -19.33 -3.93
C GLU A 172 23.40 -19.82 -4.23
N ILE A 173 22.74 -19.33 -5.29
CA ILE A 173 21.41 -19.81 -5.72
C ILE A 173 21.39 -21.32 -5.89
N TYR A 174 22.47 -21.91 -6.40
CA TYR A 174 22.56 -23.37 -6.56
C TYR A 174 22.54 -24.14 -5.23
N GLY A 175 22.94 -23.50 -4.13
CA GLY A 175 22.87 -24.07 -2.79
C GLY A 175 21.54 -23.84 -2.06
N ILE A 176 20.75 -22.85 -2.51
CA ILE A 176 19.44 -22.51 -1.93
C ILE A 176 18.34 -23.40 -2.51
N LEU A 177 18.42 -23.65 -3.81
CA LEU A 177 17.43 -24.49 -4.48
C LEU A 177 17.63 -25.96 -4.06
N PRO A 178 16.60 -26.59 -3.44
CA PRO A 178 16.69 -27.98 -3.06
C PRO A 178 16.73 -28.90 -4.30
N SER A 179 17.46 -29.98 -4.22
CA SER A 179 17.50 -31.01 -5.27
C SER A 179 16.17 -31.78 -5.41
N ASP A 180 15.37 -31.85 -4.34
CA ASP A 180 14.00 -32.38 -4.35
C ASP A 180 13.02 -31.20 -4.46
N SER A 181 12.31 -31.13 -5.59
CA SER A 181 11.34 -30.08 -5.88
C SER A 181 10.15 -29.99 -4.90
N ARG A 182 9.97 -31.01 -4.06
CA ARG A 182 8.94 -31.02 -3.01
C ARG A 182 9.38 -30.29 -1.73
N GLN A 183 10.68 -30.00 -1.60
CA GLN A 183 11.18 -29.25 -0.45
C GLN A 183 10.95 -27.75 -0.65
N PRO A 184 10.32 -27.07 0.32
CA PRO A 184 10.11 -25.62 0.23
C PRO A 184 11.43 -24.88 0.45
N PHE A 185 11.55 -23.72 -0.21
CA PHE A 185 12.58 -22.72 0.05
C PHE A 185 11.93 -21.35 0.06
N ASP A 186 12.56 -20.37 0.69
CA ASP A 186 12.06 -18.99 0.66
C ASP A 186 12.60 -18.27 -0.60
N VAL A 187 11.68 -17.89 -1.48
CA VAL A 187 12.04 -17.20 -2.73
C VAL A 187 12.71 -15.84 -2.51
N ARG A 188 12.56 -15.25 -1.32
CA ARG A 188 13.28 -14.00 -0.96
C ARG A 188 14.78 -14.17 -0.99
N GLU A 189 15.27 -15.37 -0.70
CA GLU A 189 16.70 -15.71 -0.80
C GLU A 189 17.19 -15.61 -2.25
N ILE A 190 16.37 -16.01 -3.22
CA ILE A 190 16.67 -15.85 -4.64
C ILE A 190 16.65 -14.37 -5.01
N ILE A 191 15.61 -13.65 -4.62
CA ILE A 191 15.46 -12.22 -4.91
C ILE A 191 16.66 -11.42 -4.38
N ALA A 192 17.11 -11.70 -3.16
CA ALA A 192 18.26 -11.02 -2.54
C ALA A 192 19.58 -11.20 -3.30
N ARG A 193 19.69 -12.25 -4.14
CA ARG A 193 20.87 -12.54 -4.97
C ARG A 193 20.74 -12.05 -6.40
N MET A 194 19.60 -11.41 -6.71
CA MET A 194 19.32 -10.90 -8.04
C MET A 194 19.25 -9.38 -8.09
N VAL A 195 18.67 -8.76 -7.05
CA VAL A 195 18.40 -7.32 -7.07
C VAL A 195 19.58 -6.49 -6.58
N ASP A 196 19.72 -5.30 -7.15
CA ASP A 196 20.78 -4.35 -6.85
C ASP A 196 20.87 -4.05 -5.35
N GLY A 197 22.09 -4.22 -4.79
CA GLY A 197 22.37 -4.04 -3.36
C GLY A 197 21.52 -4.93 -2.44
N SER A 198 20.92 -6.00 -2.97
CA SER A 198 19.97 -6.89 -2.25
C SER A 198 18.77 -6.13 -1.66
N ARG A 199 18.42 -4.96 -2.21
CA ARG A 199 17.31 -4.13 -1.74
C ARG A 199 16.01 -4.54 -2.41
N PHE A 200 15.09 -5.05 -1.59
CA PHE A 200 13.76 -5.47 -2.01
C PHE A 200 12.70 -4.86 -1.12
N HIS A 201 11.81 -4.04 -1.71
CA HIS A 201 10.67 -3.46 -1.02
C HIS A 201 9.45 -4.35 -1.19
N GLU A 202 9.16 -5.18 -0.19
CA GLU A 202 8.07 -6.16 -0.24
C GLU A 202 6.71 -5.51 -0.03
N PHE A 203 5.79 -5.74 -0.97
CA PHE A 203 4.41 -5.27 -0.94
C PHE A 203 3.50 -6.32 -0.30
N LYS A 204 2.61 -5.90 0.60
CA LYS A 204 1.63 -6.76 1.31
C LYS A 204 2.27 -8.03 1.91
N ARG A 205 3.37 -7.85 2.64
CA ARG A 205 4.16 -8.97 3.19
C ARG A 205 3.33 -9.96 4.02
N LEU A 206 2.34 -9.45 4.76
CA LEU A 206 1.53 -10.24 5.69
C LEU A 206 0.30 -10.85 5.06
N TYR A 207 -0.19 -10.29 3.94
CA TYR A 207 -1.36 -10.77 3.23
C TYR A 207 -0.95 -11.69 2.07
N GLY A 208 -1.60 -12.85 1.92
CA GLY A 208 -1.29 -13.82 0.89
C GLY A 208 0.20 -14.24 0.88
N PRO A 209 0.77 -14.76 1.98
CA PRO A 209 2.22 -14.93 2.15
C PRO A 209 2.85 -15.97 1.22
N THR A 210 2.03 -16.77 0.54
CA THR A 210 2.49 -17.75 -0.45
C THR A 210 2.79 -17.16 -1.82
N LEU A 211 2.53 -15.84 -2.01
CA LEU A 211 3.02 -15.04 -3.13
C LEU A 211 3.83 -13.87 -2.57
N VAL A 212 5.09 -13.79 -2.92
CA VAL A 212 5.96 -12.65 -2.62
C VAL A 212 5.84 -11.66 -3.76
N THR A 213 5.51 -10.41 -3.45
CA THR A 213 5.44 -9.31 -4.41
C THR A 213 6.21 -8.12 -3.87
N GLY A 214 6.89 -7.38 -4.74
CA GLY A 214 7.62 -6.19 -4.29
C GLY A 214 8.46 -5.56 -5.39
N PHE A 215 9.09 -4.44 -5.05
CA PHE A 215 9.90 -3.64 -5.96
C PHE A 215 11.38 -3.80 -5.65
N GLY A 216 12.18 -3.80 -6.70
CA GLY A 216 13.63 -3.79 -6.63
C GLY A 216 14.22 -3.14 -7.88
N ARG A 217 15.53 -3.21 -8.02
CA ARG A 217 16.22 -2.86 -9.25
C ARG A 217 17.04 -4.04 -9.75
N LEU A 218 17.12 -4.18 -11.06
CA LEU A 218 18.00 -5.13 -11.74
C LEU A 218 18.86 -4.34 -12.72
N MET A 219 20.17 -4.34 -12.53
CA MET A 219 21.13 -3.59 -13.36
C MET A 219 20.72 -2.11 -13.49
N GLY A 220 20.24 -1.51 -12.40
CA GLY A 220 19.74 -0.14 -12.33
C GLY A 220 18.28 0.05 -12.76
N TYR A 221 17.66 -0.90 -13.45
CA TYR A 221 16.28 -0.80 -13.92
C TYR A 221 15.28 -1.12 -12.83
N PRO A 222 14.24 -0.29 -12.61
CA PRO A 222 13.18 -0.62 -11.65
C PRO A 222 12.39 -1.82 -12.16
N VAL A 223 12.05 -2.74 -11.27
CA VAL A 223 11.30 -3.96 -11.58
C VAL A 223 10.33 -4.30 -10.47
N GLY A 224 9.10 -4.70 -10.85
CA GLY A 224 8.15 -5.34 -9.96
C GLY A 224 8.33 -6.85 -10.03
N ILE A 225 8.56 -7.49 -8.90
CA ILE A 225 8.80 -8.93 -8.80
C ILE A 225 7.57 -9.62 -8.21
N LEU A 226 7.08 -10.66 -8.91
CA LEU A 226 6.08 -11.59 -8.39
C LEU A 226 6.71 -12.98 -8.34
N ALA A 227 6.78 -13.55 -7.16
CA ALA A 227 7.44 -14.83 -6.93
C ALA A 227 6.56 -15.75 -6.08
N ASN A 228 6.23 -16.94 -6.56
CA ASN A 228 5.49 -17.87 -5.72
C ASN A 228 6.40 -18.44 -4.63
N ASN A 229 5.85 -18.51 -3.42
CA ASN A 229 6.52 -19.03 -2.22
C ASN A 229 5.67 -20.14 -1.58
N GLY A 230 4.99 -20.88 -2.42
CA GLY A 230 4.05 -21.94 -2.07
C GLY A 230 2.83 -21.96 -2.98
N VAL A 231 1.76 -22.61 -2.53
CA VAL A 231 0.50 -22.74 -3.27
C VAL A 231 -0.20 -21.39 -3.39
N LEU A 232 -0.74 -21.08 -4.57
CA LEU A 232 -1.52 -19.87 -4.80
C LEU A 232 -2.95 -20.05 -4.27
N PHE A 233 -3.28 -19.32 -3.20
CA PHE A 233 -4.62 -19.21 -2.66
C PHE A 233 -5.34 -17.96 -3.18
N SER A 234 -6.61 -17.79 -2.84
CA SER A 234 -7.42 -16.63 -3.25
C SER A 234 -6.78 -15.30 -2.85
N GLU A 235 -6.27 -15.19 -1.63
CA GLU A 235 -5.60 -13.99 -1.10
C GLU A 235 -4.32 -13.69 -1.89
N SER A 236 -3.57 -14.72 -2.26
CA SER A 236 -2.37 -14.58 -3.09
C SER A 236 -2.72 -14.09 -4.48
N ALA A 237 -3.80 -14.55 -5.08
CA ALA A 237 -4.28 -14.09 -6.37
C ALA A 237 -4.75 -12.62 -6.32
N LEU A 238 -5.50 -12.24 -5.29
CA LEU A 238 -5.91 -10.84 -5.06
C LEU A 238 -4.72 -9.91 -4.86
N LYS A 239 -3.73 -10.33 -4.07
CA LYS A 239 -2.47 -9.60 -3.90
C LYS A 239 -1.74 -9.42 -5.23
N GLY A 240 -1.62 -10.49 -6.01
CA GLY A 240 -0.98 -10.47 -7.32
C GLY A 240 -1.67 -9.52 -8.29
N THR A 241 -3.00 -9.53 -8.35
CA THR A 241 -3.81 -8.63 -9.18
C THR A 241 -3.53 -7.18 -8.82
N HIS A 242 -3.65 -6.81 -7.55
CA HIS A 242 -3.39 -5.45 -7.09
C HIS A 242 -1.96 -5.00 -7.44
N PHE A 243 -0.96 -5.86 -7.22
CA PHE A 243 0.43 -5.53 -7.52
C PHE A 243 0.69 -5.34 -9.01
N ILE A 244 0.10 -6.17 -9.87
CA ILE A 244 0.21 -6.05 -11.34
C ILE A 244 -0.42 -4.74 -11.81
N GLU A 245 -1.62 -4.40 -11.35
CA GLU A 245 -2.31 -3.15 -11.70
C GLU A 245 -1.47 -1.94 -11.31
N MET A 246 -0.89 -1.94 -10.12
CA MET A 246 -0.02 -0.86 -9.64
C MET A 246 1.25 -0.74 -10.49
N CYS A 247 1.90 -1.84 -10.85
CA CYS A 247 3.05 -1.82 -11.75
C CYS A 247 2.68 -1.29 -13.14
N CYS A 248 1.52 -1.69 -13.68
CA CYS A 248 1.03 -1.19 -14.96
C CYS A 248 0.79 0.34 -14.92
N GLN A 249 0.18 0.84 -13.86
CA GLN A 249 -0.06 2.29 -13.68
C GLN A 249 1.26 3.07 -13.59
N ARG A 250 2.27 2.51 -12.94
CA ARG A 250 3.58 3.13 -12.76
C ARG A 250 4.51 2.92 -13.95
N GLY A 251 4.13 2.10 -14.92
CA GLY A 251 4.97 1.72 -16.06
C GLY A 251 6.22 0.94 -15.64
N ILE A 252 6.15 0.19 -14.53
CA ILE A 252 7.25 -0.64 -14.03
C ILE A 252 7.15 -2.04 -14.65
N PRO A 253 8.21 -2.55 -15.30
CA PRO A 253 8.21 -3.90 -15.87
C PRO A 253 8.11 -4.96 -14.77
N LEU A 254 7.45 -6.08 -15.11
CA LEU A 254 7.21 -7.20 -14.21
C LEU A 254 8.19 -8.35 -14.46
N LEU A 255 8.73 -8.90 -13.40
CA LEU A 255 9.49 -10.14 -13.39
C LEU A 255 8.71 -11.21 -12.59
N PHE A 256 8.43 -12.34 -13.24
CA PHE A 256 7.77 -13.46 -12.61
C PHE A 256 8.80 -14.56 -12.30
N LEU A 257 8.94 -14.92 -11.02
CA LEU A 257 9.73 -16.06 -10.57
C LEU A 257 8.77 -17.18 -10.20
N GLN A 258 8.75 -18.23 -10.99
CA GLN A 258 7.74 -19.28 -10.91
C GLN A 258 8.40 -20.64 -10.60
N ASN A 259 7.89 -21.32 -9.57
CA ASN A 259 8.18 -22.71 -9.25
C ASN A 259 6.83 -23.40 -8.95
N ILE A 260 6.19 -23.97 -9.98
CA ILE A 260 4.82 -24.56 -9.96
C ILE A 260 4.81 -25.95 -10.58
#